data_7f447a84aa70a00c28a4daa44a3d9083
#
_entry.id   7f447a84aa70a00c28a4daa44a3d9083
#
_cell.length_a   1.000
_cell.length_b   1.000
_cell.length_c   1.000
_cell.angle_alpha   90.00
_cell.angle_beta   90.00
_cell.angle_gamma   90.00
#
_symmetry.space_group_name_H-M   'P 1'
#
loop_
_entity.id
_entity.type
_entity.pdbx_description
1 polymer ?
#
loop_
_entity_poly.entity_id
_entity_poly.type
_entity_poly.pdbx_seq_one_letter_code
_entity_poly.pdbx_strand_id
1 'polypeptide(L)'
;PSRFVSTADARHWPLLGSLIAGAGTLFIEREKRRDAMRVVHHVAERLQAGDVISVFPEGTTGDGSELLTFHANLFQAAISAPAPVLPVGLAFIDMATGRPHPAPVFVGDTTLVASIWNVLSADGLQAVVHYGQPEACLGRDRRTWAQQAREEVDRLRRVDPA
;
A
#
# COMPACT_ATOMS: atom_id res chain seq x y z
N PRO A 1 -3.39 4.18 16.01
CA PRO A 1 -3.82 4.60 14.66
C PRO A 1 -2.72 4.27 13.67
N SER A 2 -3.12 3.70 12.52
CA SER A 2 -2.19 3.41 11.44
C SER A 2 -1.87 4.68 10.65
N ARG A 3 -0.60 4.87 10.28
CA ARG A 3 -0.16 5.95 9.40
C ARG A 3 0.12 5.41 8.00
N PHE A 4 -0.37 6.09 6.98
CA PHE A 4 -0.08 5.73 5.60
C PHE A 4 1.19 6.42 5.10
N VAL A 5 1.85 5.80 4.13
CA VAL A 5 2.95 6.40 3.38
C VAL A 5 2.43 6.80 2.01
N SER A 6 2.57 8.07 1.64
CA SER A 6 2.15 8.61 0.36
C SER A 6 3.21 9.50 -0.27
N THR A 7 3.09 9.81 -1.55
CA THR A 7 3.96 10.76 -2.23
C THR A 7 3.66 12.20 -1.82
N ALA A 8 4.65 13.08 -1.83
CA ALA A 8 4.51 14.49 -1.47
C ALA A 8 3.46 15.22 -2.33
N ASP A 9 3.29 14.82 -3.59
CA ASP A 9 2.30 15.39 -4.51
C ASP A 9 0.86 15.28 -4.00
N ALA A 10 0.54 14.18 -3.30
CA ALA A 10 -0.79 13.97 -2.73
C ALA A 10 -1.17 15.02 -1.67
N ARG A 11 -0.19 15.71 -1.08
CA ARG A 11 -0.43 16.81 -0.13
C ARG A 11 -1.09 18.03 -0.77
N HIS A 12 -0.85 18.24 -2.07
CA HIS A 12 -1.35 19.39 -2.82
C HIS A 12 -2.71 19.13 -3.49
N TRP A 13 -3.30 17.97 -3.31
CA TRP A 13 -4.60 17.65 -3.87
C TRP A 13 -5.71 18.42 -3.15
N PRO A 14 -6.58 19.14 -3.90
CA PRO A 14 -7.70 19.87 -3.31
C PRO A 14 -8.56 18.97 -2.43
N LEU A 15 -8.93 19.41 -1.25
CA LEU A 15 -9.73 18.72 -0.23
C LEU A 15 -9.05 17.45 0.34
N LEU A 16 -8.56 16.56 -0.51
CA LEU A 16 -7.93 15.29 -0.10
C LEU A 16 -6.59 15.49 0.60
N GLY A 17 -5.78 16.48 0.19
CA GLY A 17 -4.51 16.78 0.84
C GLY A 17 -4.67 17.06 2.33
N SER A 18 -5.69 17.79 2.72
CA SER A 18 -5.99 18.08 4.13
C SER A 18 -6.46 16.85 4.89
N LEU A 19 -7.28 15.99 4.29
CA LEU A 19 -7.74 14.74 4.88
C LEU A 19 -6.59 13.75 5.07
N ILE A 20 -5.76 13.58 4.05
CA ILE A 20 -4.58 12.70 4.07
C ILE A 20 -3.57 13.18 5.12
N ALA A 21 -3.33 14.49 5.21
CA ALA A 21 -2.47 15.08 6.24
C ALA A 21 -3.05 14.88 7.64
N GLY A 22 -4.35 15.10 7.82
CA GLY A 22 -5.07 14.87 9.08
C GLY A 22 -5.05 13.41 9.54
N ALA A 23 -4.96 12.46 8.62
CA ALA A 23 -4.79 11.04 8.92
C ALA A 23 -3.36 10.67 9.38
N GLY A 24 -2.46 11.65 9.51
CA GLY A 24 -1.08 11.43 9.95
C GLY A 24 -0.20 10.73 8.90
N THR A 25 -0.54 10.90 7.62
CA THR A 25 0.20 10.30 6.50
C THR A 25 1.65 10.83 6.44
N LEU A 26 2.59 9.93 6.24
CA LEU A 26 3.99 10.26 5.98
C LEU A 26 4.18 10.54 4.49
N PHE A 27 4.51 11.77 4.14
CA PHE A 27 4.75 12.17 2.76
C PHE A 27 6.20 11.95 2.37
N ILE A 28 6.42 11.36 1.20
CA ILE A 28 7.73 11.00 0.66
C ILE A 28 7.98 11.75 -0.63
N GLU A 29 9.12 12.43 -0.74
CA GLU A 29 9.63 12.97 -1.99
C GLU A 29 10.35 11.88 -2.80
N ARG A 30 9.96 11.68 -4.09
CA ARG A 30 10.47 10.58 -4.93
C ARG A 30 11.74 10.91 -5.72
N GLU A 31 12.17 12.18 -5.76
CA GLU A 31 13.05 12.65 -6.83
C GLU A 31 14.54 12.28 -6.70
N LYS A 32 15.06 11.82 -5.55
CA LYS A 32 16.49 11.53 -5.41
C LYS A 32 16.78 10.27 -4.60
N ARG A 33 17.81 9.55 -5.00
CA ARG A 33 18.32 8.35 -4.28
C ARG A 33 18.68 8.63 -2.81
N ARG A 34 19.03 9.85 -2.47
CA ARG A 34 19.26 10.32 -1.09
C ARG A 34 17.95 10.39 -0.29
N ASP A 35 16.85 10.66 -0.95
CA ASP A 35 15.53 10.77 -0.30
C ASP A 35 14.98 9.40 0.09
N ALA A 36 15.28 8.35 -0.69
CA ALA A 36 14.93 6.98 -0.34
C ALA A 36 15.53 6.53 1.00
N MET A 37 16.76 6.94 1.31
CA MET A 37 17.38 6.62 2.62
C MET A 37 16.78 7.42 3.76
N ARG A 38 16.41 8.68 3.52
CA ARG A 38 15.69 9.50 4.53
C ARG A 38 14.34 8.90 4.86
N VAL A 39 13.63 8.40 3.84
CA VAL A 39 12.35 7.69 4.02
C VAL A 39 12.53 6.47 4.91
N VAL A 40 13.50 5.61 4.59
CA VAL A 40 13.80 4.42 5.38
C VAL A 40 14.07 4.80 6.84
N HIS A 41 14.88 5.84 7.07
CA HIS A 41 15.23 6.31 8.40
C HIS A 41 13.99 6.84 9.15
N HIS A 42 13.22 7.71 8.50
CA HIS A 42 12.02 8.29 9.11
C HIS A 42 10.95 7.23 9.44
N VAL A 43 10.73 6.27 8.52
CA VAL A 43 9.81 5.15 8.79
C VAL A 43 10.32 4.30 9.94
N ALA A 44 11.63 4.00 10.00
CA ALA A 44 12.21 3.23 11.09
C ALA A 44 12.06 3.94 12.44
N GLU A 45 12.30 5.25 12.52
CA GLU A 45 12.09 6.06 13.74
C GLU A 45 10.63 5.98 14.22
N ARG A 46 9.67 6.07 13.30
CA ARG A 46 8.24 5.99 13.64
C ARG A 46 7.85 4.60 14.13
N LEU A 47 8.38 3.54 13.50
CA LEU A 47 8.18 2.17 13.96
C LEU A 47 8.76 1.94 15.34
N GLN A 48 9.96 2.46 15.63
CA GLN A 48 10.59 2.40 16.97
C GLN A 48 9.80 3.19 18.03
N ALA A 49 9.11 4.25 17.61
CA ALA A 49 8.20 5.00 18.48
C ALA A 49 6.86 4.29 18.75
N GLY A 50 6.64 3.09 18.17
CA GLY A 50 5.43 2.29 18.33
C GLY A 50 4.29 2.62 17.36
N ASP A 51 4.56 3.41 16.33
CA ASP A 51 3.56 3.65 15.28
C ASP A 51 3.36 2.41 14.41
N VAL A 52 2.12 2.22 13.93
CA VAL A 52 1.79 1.27 12.88
C VAL A 52 1.85 2.00 11.54
N ILE A 53 2.66 1.50 10.62
CA ILE A 53 2.86 2.13 9.30
C ILE A 53 2.26 1.24 8.21
N SER A 54 1.31 1.76 7.46
CA SER A 54 0.72 1.10 6.30
C SER A 54 1.35 1.62 5.02
N VAL A 55 1.81 0.70 4.16
CA VAL A 55 2.47 1.03 2.90
C VAL A 55 1.87 0.23 1.75
N PHE A 56 1.86 0.83 0.57
CA PHE A 56 1.64 0.15 -0.69
C PHE A 56 3.02 0.00 -1.38
N PRO A 57 3.67 -1.16 -1.21
CA PRO A 57 5.08 -1.27 -1.55
C PRO A 57 5.36 -1.34 -3.05
N GLU A 58 4.34 -1.42 -3.88
CA GLU A 58 4.44 -1.27 -5.35
C GLU A 58 4.82 0.15 -5.76
N GLY A 59 4.50 1.14 -4.94
CA GLY A 59 4.84 2.54 -5.14
C GLY A 59 4.12 3.23 -6.30
N THR A 60 3.30 2.54 -7.06
CA THR A 60 2.45 3.05 -8.13
C THR A 60 1.20 2.20 -8.26
N THR A 61 0.26 2.61 -9.10
CA THR A 61 -0.96 1.87 -9.40
C THR A 61 -0.78 1.03 -10.66
N GLY A 62 -1.35 -0.17 -10.66
CA GLY A 62 -1.51 -1.04 -11.82
C GLY A 62 -2.98 -1.24 -12.17
N ASP A 63 -3.25 -2.06 -13.15
CA ASP A 63 -4.61 -2.43 -13.56
C ASP A 63 -5.26 -3.47 -12.61
N GLY A 64 -4.51 -3.95 -11.63
CA GLY A 64 -4.97 -4.94 -10.65
C GLY A 64 -4.84 -6.39 -11.10
N SER A 65 -4.45 -6.67 -12.36
CA SER A 65 -4.28 -8.04 -12.86
C SER A 65 -3.14 -8.77 -12.15
N GLU A 66 -2.01 -8.08 -11.95
CA GLU A 66 -0.84 -8.58 -11.24
C GLU A 66 -0.31 -7.55 -10.25
N LEU A 67 0.33 -8.04 -9.17
CA LEU A 67 1.09 -7.16 -8.30
C LEU A 67 2.42 -6.78 -8.94
N LEU A 68 2.76 -5.51 -8.87
CA LEU A 68 4.06 -5.01 -9.27
C LEU A 68 5.15 -5.44 -8.27
N THR A 69 6.41 -5.17 -8.63
CA THR A 69 7.54 -5.45 -7.73
C THR A 69 7.49 -4.58 -6.49
N PHE A 70 7.64 -5.20 -5.31
CA PHE A 70 7.69 -4.47 -4.04
C PHE A 70 9.04 -3.77 -3.84
N HIS A 71 9.00 -2.51 -3.44
CA HIS A 71 10.19 -1.73 -3.13
C HIS A 71 10.90 -2.22 -1.85
N ALA A 72 11.99 -2.94 -2.01
CA ALA A 72 12.77 -3.54 -0.92
C ALA A 72 13.27 -2.52 0.14
N ASN A 73 13.40 -1.24 -0.21
CA ASN A 73 13.81 -0.20 0.74
C ASN A 73 12.82 -0.01 1.90
N LEU A 74 11.52 -0.26 1.68
CA LEU A 74 10.51 -0.19 2.74
C LEU A 74 10.73 -1.30 3.78
N PHE A 75 11.13 -2.48 3.35
CA PHE A 75 11.49 -3.61 4.23
C PHE A 75 12.76 -3.34 5.02
N GLN A 76 13.69 -2.54 4.48
CA GLN A 76 14.87 -2.11 5.24
C GLN A 76 14.48 -1.30 6.48
N ALA A 77 13.42 -0.50 6.44
CA ALA A 77 12.93 0.23 7.60
C ALA A 77 12.45 -0.73 8.71
N ALA A 78 11.70 -1.78 8.33
CA ALA A 78 11.25 -2.80 9.27
C ALA A 78 12.42 -3.62 9.87
N ILE A 79 13.46 -3.91 9.06
CA ILE A 79 14.70 -4.55 9.55
C ILE A 79 15.41 -3.66 10.58
N SER A 80 15.53 -2.36 10.27
CA SER A 80 16.24 -1.40 11.13
C SER A 80 15.51 -1.12 12.44
N ALA A 81 14.19 -1.28 12.45
CA ALA A 81 13.33 -1.03 13.63
C ALA A 81 12.89 -2.31 14.36
N PRO A 82 13.48 -3.50 14.11
CA PRO A 82 13.01 -4.87 14.37
C PRO A 82 11.47 -5.01 14.43
N ALA A 83 10.76 -4.41 13.47
CA ALA A 83 9.31 -4.40 13.42
C ALA A 83 8.77 -5.56 12.57
N PRO A 84 7.70 -6.23 12.99
CA PRO A 84 7.05 -7.24 12.16
C PRO A 84 6.35 -6.59 10.97
N VAL A 85 6.24 -7.33 9.86
CA VAL A 85 5.46 -6.98 8.68
C VAL A 85 4.21 -7.84 8.63
N LEU A 86 3.04 -7.21 8.50
CA LEU A 86 1.77 -7.88 8.30
C LEU A 86 1.37 -7.77 6.83
N PRO A 87 1.43 -8.86 6.05
CA PRO A 87 0.90 -8.88 4.69
C PRO A 87 -0.63 -8.69 4.71
N VAL A 88 -1.12 -7.82 3.82
CA VAL A 88 -2.56 -7.57 3.67
C VAL A 88 -2.92 -7.60 2.19
N GLY A 89 -3.79 -8.53 1.82
CA GLY A 89 -4.37 -8.62 0.47
C GLY A 89 -5.62 -7.74 0.40
N LEU A 90 -5.68 -6.84 -0.60
CA LEU A 90 -6.85 -6.03 -0.92
C LEU A 90 -7.33 -6.39 -2.32
N ALA A 91 -8.60 -6.74 -2.44
CA ALA A 91 -9.27 -6.97 -3.70
C ALA A 91 -10.57 -6.16 -3.78
N PHE A 92 -10.93 -5.77 -5.00
CA PHE A 92 -12.22 -5.15 -5.30
C PHE A 92 -12.98 -6.06 -6.24
N ILE A 93 -14.14 -6.52 -5.82
CA ILE A 93 -14.94 -7.50 -6.55
C ILE A 93 -16.35 -6.99 -6.80
N ASP A 94 -16.95 -7.54 -7.82
CA ASP A 94 -18.38 -7.44 -8.10
C ASP A 94 -19.11 -8.49 -7.24
N MET A 95 -20.05 -8.06 -6.40
CA MET A 95 -20.76 -8.91 -5.45
C MET A 95 -21.60 -10.00 -6.12
N ALA A 96 -22.08 -9.76 -7.36
CA ALA A 96 -22.93 -10.72 -8.06
C ALA A 96 -22.12 -11.83 -8.74
N THR A 97 -20.90 -11.52 -9.18
CA THR A 97 -20.08 -12.43 -9.98
C THR A 97 -18.83 -12.95 -9.26
N GLY A 98 -18.41 -12.31 -8.16
CA GLY A 98 -17.14 -12.57 -7.47
C GLY A 98 -15.90 -12.19 -8.29
N ARG A 99 -16.05 -11.58 -9.46
CA ARG A 99 -14.94 -11.21 -10.35
C ARG A 99 -14.38 -9.83 -10.00
N PRO A 100 -13.11 -9.52 -10.39
CA PRO A 100 -12.57 -8.19 -10.22
C PRO A 100 -13.48 -7.11 -10.82
N HIS A 101 -13.75 -6.08 -10.02
CA HIS A 101 -14.60 -4.95 -10.45
C HIS A 101 -13.75 -3.88 -11.13
N PRO A 102 -14.16 -3.34 -12.29
CA PRO A 102 -13.35 -2.38 -13.05
C PRO A 102 -13.33 -0.97 -12.45
N ALA A 103 -14.31 -0.58 -11.65
CA ALA A 103 -14.46 0.80 -11.16
C ALA A 103 -13.24 1.34 -10.37
N PRO A 104 -12.54 0.56 -9.53
CA PRO A 104 -11.37 1.04 -8.79
C PRO A 104 -10.07 1.13 -9.60
N VAL A 105 -10.08 0.67 -10.85
CA VAL A 105 -8.88 0.70 -11.70
C VAL A 105 -8.46 2.14 -11.98
N PHE A 106 -7.23 2.49 -11.59
CA PHE A 106 -6.66 3.83 -11.70
C PHE A 106 -5.38 3.78 -12.54
N VAL A 107 -5.52 3.88 -13.85
CA VAL A 107 -4.42 3.78 -14.83
C VAL A 107 -4.57 4.80 -15.95
N GLY A 108 -3.48 5.07 -16.65
CA GLY A 108 -3.46 5.97 -17.81
C GLY A 108 -3.88 7.40 -17.45
N ASP A 109 -4.77 7.99 -18.25
CA ASP A 109 -5.24 9.35 -18.10
C ASP A 109 -6.42 9.52 -17.13
N THR A 110 -6.72 8.49 -16.33
CA THR A 110 -7.79 8.56 -15.33
C THR A 110 -7.47 9.62 -14.30
N THR A 111 -8.32 10.65 -14.22
CA THR A 111 -8.16 11.67 -13.19
C THR A 111 -8.63 11.15 -11.82
N LEU A 112 -8.10 11.71 -10.74
CA LEU A 112 -8.51 11.35 -9.38
C LEU A 112 -10.03 11.54 -9.18
N VAL A 113 -10.60 12.64 -9.70
CA VAL A 113 -12.04 12.94 -9.59
C VAL A 113 -12.86 11.88 -10.33
N ALA A 114 -12.44 11.50 -11.53
CA ALA A 114 -13.09 10.43 -12.30
C ALA A 114 -13.00 9.09 -11.57
N SER A 115 -11.85 8.76 -11.00
CA SER A 115 -11.66 7.52 -10.21
C SER A 115 -12.58 7.47 -9.00
N ILE A 116 -12.66 8.56 -8.23
CA ILE A 116 -13.56 8.66 -7.07
C ILE A 116 -15.01 8.51 -7.53
N TRP A 117 -15.40 9.18 -8.61
CA TRP A 117 -16.76 9.09 -9.14
C TRP A 117 -17.10 7.67 -9.60
N ASN A 118 -16.18 7.00 -10.30
CA ASN A 118 -16.36 5.61 -10.73
C ASN A 118 -16.61 4.67 -9.55
N VAL A 119 -15.84 4.83 -8.46
CA VAL A 119 -16.01 4.01 -7.25
C VAL A 119 -17.32 4.32 -6.55
N LEU A 120 -17.68 5.61 -6.40
CA LEU A 120 -18.90 6.01 -5.70
C LEU A 120 -20.19 5.69 -6.47
N SER A 121 -20.12 5.62 -7.80
CA SER A 121 -21.26 5.30 -8.68
C SER A 121 -21.34 3.83 -9.06
N ALA A 122 -20.40 3.00 -8.60
CA ALA A 122 -20.37 1.59 -8.95
C ALA A 122 -21.42 0.79 -8.18
N ASP A 123 -22.22 0.03 -8.91
CA ASP A 123 -23.15 -0.94 -8.31
C ASP A 123 -22.43 -2.25 -7.97
N GLY A 124 -22.75 -2.83 -6.82
CA GLY A 124 -22.24 -4.14 -6.42
C GLY A 124 -20.73 -4.19 -6.12
N LEU A 125 -20.07 -3.05 -6.01
CA LEU A 125 -18.64 -2.99 -5.66
C LEU A 125 -18.43 -3.36 -4.18
N GLN A 126 -17.57 -4.35 -3.95
CA GLN A 126 -17.14 -4.75 -2.61
C GLN A 126 -15.62 -4.72 -2.51
N ALA A 127 -15.11 -4.12 -1.42
CA ALA A 127 -13.71 -4.23 -1.04
C ALA A 127 -13.53 -5.41 -0.08
N VAL A 128 -12.65 -6.33 -0.41
CA VAL A 128 -12.33 -7.52 0.39
C VAL A 128 -10.91 -7.38 0.90
N VAL A 129 -10.73 -7.53 2.21
CA VAL A 129 -9.43 -7.39 2.87
C VAL A 129 -9.10 -8.68 3.59
N HIS A 130 -8.01 -9.33 3.19
CA HIS A 130 -7.51 -10.52 3.86
C HIS A 130 -6.18 -10.21 4.57
N TYR A 131 -6.09 -10.63 5.82
CA TYR A 131 -4.90 -10.46 6.64
C TYR A 131 -4.11 -11.76 6.67
N GLY A 132 -2.80 -11.66 6.41
CA GLY A 132 -1.85 -12.74 6.64
C GLY A 132 -1.41 -12.81 8.10
N GLN A 133 -0.32 -13.50 8.36
CA GLN A 133 0.29 -13.54 9.68
C GLN A 133 1.41 -12.51 9.79
N PRO A 134 1.55 -11.83 10.95
CA PRO A 134 2.69 -10.95 11.17
C PRO A 134 4.01 -11.75 11.12
N GLU A 135 4.96 -11.26 10.33
CA GLU A 135 6.26 -11.91 10.14
C GLU A 135 7.40 -11.04 10.63
N ALA A 136 8.31 -11.61 11.43
CA ALA A 136 9.59 -10.99 11.74
C ALA A 136 10.61 -11.22 10.62
N CYS A 137 11.66 -10.40 10.59
CA CYS A 137 12.72 -10.48 9.57
C CYS A 137 13.44 -11.85 9.56
N LEU A 138 13.73 -12.43 10.73
CA LEU A 138 14.40 -13.73 10.91
C LEU A 138 15.71 -13.85 10.10
N GLY A 139 16.49 -12.77 9.99
CA GLY A 139 17.77 -12.76 9.27
C GLY A 139 17.67 -12.67 7.75
N ARG A 140 16.47 -12.54 7.18
CA ARG A 140 16.28 -12.31 5.74
C ARG A 140 16.85 -10.96 5.31
N ASP A 141 17.44 -10.91 4.13
CA ASP A 141 17.73 -9.62 3.50
C ASP A 141 16.44 -8.94 2.99
N ARG A 142 16.51 -7.64 2.79
CA ARG A 142 15.35 -6.83 2.40
C ARG A 142 14.71 -7.23 1.07
N ARG A 143 15.48 -7.77 0.11
CA ARG A 143 14.97 -8.15 -1.22
C ARG A 143 14.21 -9.46 -1.14
N THR A 144 14.79 -10.44 -0.46
CA THR A 144 14.14 -11.72 -0.21
C THR A 144 12.84 -11.54 0.57
N TRP A 145 12.86 -10.69 1.61
CA TRP A 145 11.65 -10.44 2.40
C TRP A 145 10.57 -9.71 1.61
N ALA A 146 10.94 -8.72 0.77
CA ALA A 146 10.00 -8.01 -0.10
C ALA A 146 9.34 -8.95 -1.12
N GLN A 147 10.12 -9.88 -1.70
CA GLN A 147 9.58 -10.88 -2.64
C GLN A 147 8.61 -11.83 -1.95
N GLN A 148 8.98 -12.39 -0.80
CA GLN A 148 8.11 -13.29 -0.04
C GLN A 148 6.81 -12.61 0.40
N ALA A 149 6.90 -11.36 0.88
CA ALA A 149 5.73 -10.58 1.23
C ALA A 149 4.82 -10.30 0.01
N ARG A 150 5.40 -10.05 -1.17
CA ARG A 150 4.66 -9.88 -2.42
C ARG A 150 3.90 -11.16 -2.77
N GLU A 151 4.56 -12.32 -2.70
CA GLU A 151 3.96 -13.63 -2.99
C GLU A 151 2.79 -13.92 -2.03
N GLU A 152 2.97 -13.62 -0.75
CA GLU A 152 1.91 -13.79 0.25
C GLU A 152 0.73 -12.84 0.02
N VAL A 153 0.98 -11.56 -0.29
CA VAL A 153 -0.07 -10.59 -0.63
C VAL A 153 -0.81 -11.03 -1.90
N ASP A 154 -0.09 -11.55 -2.92
CA ASP A 154 -0.72 -12.05 -4.15
C ASP A 154 -1.62 -13.27 -3.87
N ARG A 155 -1.21 -14.15 -2.97
CA ARG A 155 -2.03 -15.26 -2.50
C ARG A 155 -3.29 -14.77 -1.79
N LEU A 156 -3.14 -13.82 -0.85
CA LEU A 156 -4.22 -13.28 -0.04
C LEU A 156 -5.28 -12.55 -0.87
N ARG A 157 -4.88 -11.79 -1.90
CA ARG A 157 -5.84 -11.06 -2.75
C ARG A 157 -6.65 -11.94 -3.71
N ARG A 158 -6.21 -13.20 -3.91
CA ARG A 158 -6.87 -14.18 -4.78
C ARG A 158 -7.78 -15.16 -4.03
N VAL A 159 -7.86 -15.05 -2.70
CA VAL A 159 -8.77 -15.89 -1.91
C VAL A 159 -10.19 -15.45 -2.18
N ASP A 160 -11.06 -16.40 -2.51
CA ASP A 160 -12.48 -16.13 -2.69
C ASP A 160 -13.10 -15.57 -1.40
N PRO A 161 -13.97 -14.57 -1.50
CA PRO A 161 -14.72 -14.09 -0.34
C PRO A 161 -15.59 -15.25 0.18
N ALA A 162 -15.49 -15.50 1.49
CA ALA A 162 -16.27 -16.52 2.17
C ALA A 162 -17.76 -16.17 2.23
#